data_bdb6045b325e94375ff3448d644c528c
#
_entry.id   bdb6045b325e94375ff3448d644c528c
#
_cell.length_a   1.000
_cell.length_b   1.000
_cell.length_c   1.000
_cell.angle_alpha   90.00
_cell.angle_beta   90.00
_cell.angle_gamma   90.00
#
_symmetry.space_group_name_H-M   'P 1'
#
loop_
_entity.id
_entity.type
_entity.pdbx_description
1 polymer ?
#
loop_
_entity_poly.entity_id
_entity_poly.type
_entity_poly.pdbx_seq_one_letter_code
_entity_poly.pdbx_strand_id
1 'polypeptide(L)'
;FARSAWRNGEFKNYNTLDLYYVGYGGNDNGTTRFREYHGEYYGVDDAKIKPILKEYTDAAHLLKPNHWYEVKIRVENGATTYAMDGEELFSLPVADGKGDGYFALRLWQNHVRFADFQVANIDNLK
;
A
#
# COMPACT_ATOMS: atom_id res chain seq x y z
N PHE A 1 1.43 2.97 6.12
CA PHE A 1 2.10 4.23 6.50
C PHE A 1 3.58 3.96 6.76
N ALA A 2 4.45 4.83 6.24
CA ALA A 2 5.90 4.72 6.44
C ALA A 2 6.37 5.62 7.58
N ARG A 3 7.34 5.17 8.37
CA ARG A 3 7.92 5.95 9.46
C ARG A 3 9.08 6.86 9.06
N SER A 4 9.41 6.91 7.78
CA SER A 4 10.47 7.76 7.25
C SER A 4 9.92 8.71 6.19
N ALA A 5 10.27 10.00 6.30
CA ALA A 5 9.68 11.04 5.49
C ALA A 5 10.13 11.02 4.03
N TRP A 6 11.43 10.92 3.76
CA TRP A 6 11.94 11.12 2.40
C TRP A 6 12.89 10.02 1.93
N ARG A 7 12.77 9.64 0.68
CA ARG A 7 13.66 8.74 -0.06
C ARG A 7 13.82 9.23 -1.50
N ASN A 8 14.95 8.89 -2.12
CA ASN A 8 15.28 9.35 -3.46
C ASN A 8 14.56 8.62 -4.61
N GLY A 9 13.63 7.73 -4.32
CA GLY A 9 12.86 7.00 -5.31
C GLY A 9 13.50 5.70 -5.83
N GLU A 10 14.74 5.41 -5.51
CA GLU A 10 15.34 4.13 -5.88
C GLU A 10 14.66 2.98 -5.13
N PHE A 11 14.33 1.90 -5.87
CA PHE A 11 13.54 0.78 -5.35
C PHE A 11 14.14 0.15 -4.08
N LYS A 12 15.45 -0.09 -4.07
CA LYS A 12 16.14 -0.71 -2.94
C LYS A 12 16.14 0.14 -1.66
N ASN A 13 15.97 1.46 -1.79
CA ASN A 13 15.98 2.36 -0.63
C ASN A 13 14.71 2.27 0.22
N TYR A 14 13.68 1.57 -0.26
CA TYR A 14 12.47 1.29 0.53
C TYR A 14 12.62 0.05 1.42
N ASN A 15 13.60 -0.80 1.17
CA ASN A 15 13.79 -2.06 1.90
C ASN A 15 14.15 -1.87 3.40
N THR A 16 14.57 -0.67 3.79
CA THR A 16 14.88 -0.33 5.19
C THR A 16 13.70 0.28 5.94
N LEU A 17 12.54 0.35 5.33
CA LEU A 17 11.34 0.98 5.91
C LEU A 17 10.43 -0.05 6.56
N ASP A 18 9.67 0.43 7.56
CA ASP A 18 8.51 -0.23 8.10
C ASP A 18 7.27 0.40 7.48
N LEU A 19 6.54 -0.35 6.67
CA LEU A 19 5.34 0.15 6.00
C LEU A 19 4.43 -0.96 5.51
N TYR A 20 3.19 -0.61 5.25
CA TYR A 20 2.29 -1.38 4.38
C TYR A 20 2.40 -0.87 2.95
N TYR A 21 2.47 -1.79 2.02
CA TYR A 21 2.60 -1.51 0.60
C TYR A 21 1.52 -2.22 -0.20
N VAL A 22 0.80 -1.46 -1.02
CA VAL A 22 -0.11 -2.01 -2.02
C VAL A 22 0.46 -1.71 -3.41
N GLY A 23 0.80 -2.76 -4.15
CA GLY A 23 1.19 -2.67 -5.55
C GLY A 23 0.04 -3.09 -6.43
N TYR A 24 -0.66 -2.14 -7.04
CA TYR A 24 -1.77 -2.41 -7.95
C TYR A 24 -1.29 -2.42 -9.39
N GLY A 25 -1.48 -3.54 -10.08
CA GLY A 25 -1.02 -3.70 -11.46
C GLY A 25 0.50 -3.88 -11.61
N GLY A 26 1.18 -4.43 -10.60
CA GLY A 26 2.61 -4.76 -10.69
C GLY A 26 2.90 -5.87 -11.71
N ASN A 27 4.19 -6.08 -12.02
CA ASN A 27 4.64 -7.09 -13.00
C ASN A 27 3.92 -6.97 -14.34
N ASP A 28 4.04 -5.80 -14.99
CA ASP A 28 3.40 -5.52 -16.28
C ASP A 28 1.88 -5.74 -16.25
N ASN A 29 1.24 -5.27 -15.19
CA ASN A 29 -0.18 -5.44 -14.91
C ASN A 29 -0.60 -6.92 -14.73
N GLY A 30 0.27 -7.72 -14.16
CA GLY A 30 0.01 -9.14 -13.89
C GLY A 30 -0.40 -9.44 -12.44
N THR A 31 -0.19 -8.50 -11.51
CA THR A 31 -0.42 -8.75 -10.09
C THR A 31 -0.96 -7.53 -9.35
N THR A 32 -1.76 -7.78 -8.33
CA THR A 32 -2.08 -6.80 -7.28
C THR A 32 -1.72 -7.43 -5.94
N ARG A 33 -0.76 -6.81 -5.23
CA ARG A 33 -0.13 -7.39 -4.04
C ARG A 33 -0.24 -6.48 -2.85
N PHE A 34 -0.43 -7.09 -1.70
CA PHE A 34 -0.26 -6.46 -0.41
C PHE A 34 0.96 -7.02 0.29
N ARG A 35 1.84 -6.13 0.72
CA ARG A 35 3.08 -6.46 1.43
C ARG A 35 3.18 -5.70 2.74
N GLU A 36 3.86 -6.30 3.69
CA GLU A 36 4.36 -5.61 4.86
C GLU A 36 5.89 -5.55 4.77
N TYR A 37 6.44 -4.34 4.88
CA TYR A 37 7.89 -4.16 4.92
C TYR A 37 8.37 -4.16 6.37
N HIS A 38 9.43 -4.91 6.60
CA HIS A 38 10.11 -5.07 7.88
C HIS A 38 11.58 -4.68 7.73
N GLY A 39 11.85 -3.39 7.78
CA GLY A 39 13.18 -2.84 7.53
C GLY A 39 14.28 -3.36 8.48
N GLU A 40 13.90 -3.85 9.66
CA GLU A 40 14.83 -4.45 10.63
C GLU A 40 15.55 -5.69 10.11
N TYR A 41 14.99 -6.38 9.12
CA TYR A 41 15.62 -7.55 8.51
C TYR A 41 16.59 -7.22 7.38
N TYR A 42 16.73 -5.93 7.01
CA TYR A 42 17.64 -5.52 5.95
C TYR A 42 19.08 -5.85 6.30
N GLY A 43 19.75 -6.66 5.44
CA GLY A 43 21.09 -7.14 5.68
C GLY A 43 21.20 -8.28 6.71
N VAL A 44 20.07 -8.77 7.22
CA VAL A 44 20.01 -9.88 8.19
C VAL A 44 19.31 -11.10 7.57
N ASP A 45 18.11 -10.91 7.05
CA ASP A 45 17.31 -11.95 6.40
C ASP A 45 16.45 -11.33 5.29
N ASP A 46 16.97 -11.32 4.08
CA ASP A 46 16.32 -10.66 2.94
C ASP A 46 14.94 -11.25 2.61
N ALA A 47 14.69 -12.51 2.93
CA ALA A 47 13.39 -13.15 2.71
C ALA A 47 12.27 -12.57 3.59
N LYS A 48 12.63 -11.96 4.72
CA LYS A 48 11.68 -11.38 5.68
C LYS A 48 11.45 -9.88 5.50
N ILE A 49 12.18 -9.22 4.60
CA ILE A 49 12.08 -7.75 4.44
C ILE A 49 10.69 -7.33 3.97
N LYS A 50 10.13 -8.00 2.97
CA LYS A 50 8.87 -7.59 2.32
C LYS A 50 8.03 -8.77 1.84
N PRO A 51 7.56 -9.63 2.75
CA PRO A 51 6.70 -10.75 2.38
C PRO A 51 5.43 -10.27 1.68
N ILE A 52 4.94 -11.10 0.75
CA ILE A 52 3.62 -10.94 0.15
C ILE A 52 2.60 -11.52 1.13
N LEU A 53 1.66 -10.69 1.59
CA LEU A 53 0.61 -11.11 2.51
C LEU A 53 -0.64 -11.58 1.78
N LYS A 54 -0.93 -10.95 0.64
CA LYS A 54 -2.04 -11.32 -0.24
C LYS A 54 -1.74 -10.91 -1.67
N GLU A 55 -2.21 -11.72 -2.62
CA GLU A 55 -2.03 -11.46 -4.05
C GLU A 55 -3.30 -11.78 -4.83
N TYR A 56 -3.57 -10.94 -5.82
CA TYR A 56 -4.57 -11.16 -6.85
C TYR A 56 -3.87 -11.19 -8.21
N THR A 57 -4.29 -12.09 -9.09
CA THR A 57 -3.78 -12.23 -10.47
C THR A 57 -4.90 -12.23 -11.52
N ASP A 58 -6.14 -12.20 -11.06
CA ASP A 58 -7.32 -12.19 -11.93
C ASP A 58 -7.57 -10.80 -12.53
N ALA A 59 -8.16 -10.76 -13.70
CA ALA A 59 -8.39 -9.53 -14.45
C ALA A 59 -9.26 -8.49 -13.72
N ALA A 60 -10.12 -8.92 -12.80
CA ALA A 60 -10.97 -8.01 -12.02
C ALA A 60 -10.15 -7.13 -11.05
N HIS A 61 -8.97 -7.61 -10.63
CA HIS A 61 -8.10 -6.94 -9.67
C HIS A 61 -6.82 -6.40 -10.32
N LEU A 62 -6.82 -6.16 -11.63
CA LEU A 62 -5.73 -5.54 -12.38
C LEU A 62 -6.15 -4.18 -12.92
N LEU A 63 -5.19 -3.36 -13.33
CA LEU A 63 -5.47 -2.03 -13.87
C LEU A 63 -6.21 -2.11 -15.20
N LYS A 64 -7.22 -1.26 -15.36
CA LYS A 64 -7.92 -1.03 -16.62
C LYS A 64 -7.60 0.37 -17.12
N PRO A 65 -7.33 0.55 -18.41
CA PRO A 65 -7.11 1.87 -18.96
C PRO A 65 -8.39 2.71 -18.91
N ASN A 66 -8.24 4.03 -18.79
CA ASN A 66 -9.34 4.98 -18.78
C ASN A 66 -10.42 4.70 -17.72
N HIS A 67 -10.01 4.16 -16.59
CA HIS A 67 -10.89 3.89 -15.45
C HIS A 67 -10.48 4.74 -14.24
N TRP A 68 -11.45 5.35 -13.58
CA TRP A 68 -11.27 5.99 -12.29
C TRP A 68 -11.50 4.98 -11.17
N TYR A 69 -10.54 4.87 -10.27
CA TYR A 69 -10.62 4.03 -9.09
C TYR A 69 -10.86 4.89 -7.86
N GLU A 70 -11.85 4.54 -7.06
CA GLU A 70 -11.95 5.05 -5.69
C GLU A 70 -11.09 4.18 -4.78
N VAL A 71 -10.06 4.76 -4.19
CA VAL A 71 -9.20 4.09 -3.21
C VAL A 71 -9.56 4.60 -1.82
N LYS A 72 -9.83 3.69 -0.91
CA LYS A 72 -10.11 4.01 0.48
C LYS A 72 -9.20 3.20 1.40
N ILE A 73 -8.43 3.91 2.22
CA ILE A 73 -7.59 3.32 3.25
C ILE A 73 -8.15 3.75 4.60
N ARG A 74 -8.42 2.81 5.47
CA ARG A 74 -8.94 3.06 6.81
C ARG A 74 -8.07 2.39 7.85
N VAL A 75 -7.80 3.12 8.93
CA VAL A 75 -7.20 2.58 10.15
C VAL A 75 -8.23 2.77 11.26
N GLU A 76 -8.83 1.68 11.66
CA GLU A 76 -9.99 1.70 12.56
C GLU A 76 -10.07 0.38 13.34
N ASN A 77 -10.44 0.46 14.62
CA ASN A 77 -10.64 -0.73 15.47
C ASN A 77 -9.47 -1.71 15.48
N GLY A 78 -8.24 -1.19 15.46
CA GLY A 78 -7.03 -2.02 15.45
C GLY A 78 -6.75 -2.74 14.13
N ALA A 79 -7.37 -2.33 13.04
CA ALA A 79 -7.13 -2.89 11.70
C ALA A 79 -6.85 -1.80 10.66
N THR A 80 -5.99 -2.14 9.69
CA THR A 80 -5.82 -1.36 8.46
C THR A 80 -6.52 -2.09 7.33
N THR A 81 -7.40 -1.39 6.62
CA THR A 81 -8.10 -1.91 5.45
C THR A 81 -7.77 -1.09 4.22
N TYR A 82 -7.71 -1.75 3.08
CA TYR A 82 -7.58 -1.15 1.76
C TYR A 82 -8.72 -1.62 0.88
N ALA A 83 -9.51 -0.68 0.41
CA ALA A 83 -10.62 -0.95 -0.50
C ALA A 83 -10.44 -0.20 -1.80
N MET A 84 -10.92 -0.78 -2.89
CA MET A 84 -10.94 -0.19 -4.21
C MET A 84 -12.30 -0.37 -4.86
N ASP A 85 -12.90 0.72 -5.31
CA ASP A 85 -14.25 0.73 -5.89
C ASP A 85 -15.30 0.04 -5.00
N GLY A 86 -15.19 0.23 -3.67
CA GLY A 86 -16.10 -0.33 -2.67
C GLY A 86 -15.81 -1.78 -2.26
N GLU A 87 -14.88 -2.46 -2.93
CA GLU A 87 -14.44 -3.81 -2.55
C GLU A 87 -13.24 -3.74 -1.59
N GLU A 88 -13.35 -4.37 -0.42
CA GLU A 88 -12.23 -4.54 0.49
C GLU A 88 -11.29 -5.63 -0.07
N LEU A 89 -10.11 -5.21 -0.49
CA LEU A 89 -9.10 -6.11 -1.04
C LEU A 89 -8.20 -6.69 0.06
N PHE A 90 -7.83 -5.87 1.04
CA PHE A 90 -6.89 -6.25 2.08
C PHE A 90 -7.35 -5.71 3.43
N SER A 91 -7.19 -6.53 4.46
CA SER A 91 -7.40 -6.13 5.85
C SER A 91 -6.40 -6.85 6.74
N LEU A 92 -5.71 -6.09 7.58
CA LEU A 92 -4.75 -6.62 8.54
C LEU A 92 -4.90 -5.96 9.89
N PRO A 93 -4.62 -6.68 10.99
CA PRO A 93 -4.38 -6.05 12.28
C PRO A 93 -3.27 -5.01 12.17
N VAL A 94 -3.44 -3.88 12.82
CA VAL A 94 -2.40 -2.86 12.89
C VAL A 94 -1.32 -3.36 13.83
N ALA A 95 -0.12 -3.63 13.30
CA ALA A 95 1.05 -3.89 14.11
C ALA A 95 1.46 -2.63 14.88
N ASP A 96 2.11 -2.81 16.03
CA ASP A 96 2.57 -1.70 16.86
C ASP A 96 3.37 -0.68 16.04
N GLY A 97 2.89 0.56 16.06
CA GLY A 97 3.51 1.68 15.37
C GLY A 97 3.31 1.74 13.87
N LYS A 98 2.43 0.94 13.26
CA LYS A 98 2.07 1.03 11.83
C LYS A 98 0.69 1.63 11.57
N GLY A 99 0.00 2.09 12.60
CA GLY A 99 -1.31 2.74 12.48
C GLY A 99 -1.22 4.23 12.15
N ASP A 100 -0.03 4.82 12.22
CA ASP A 100 0.25 6.22 11.92
C ASP A 100 1.50 6.34 11.04
N GLY A 101 1.78 7.54 10.55
CA GLY A 101 2.98 7.83 9.77
C GLY A 101 2.70 8.55 8.46
N TYR A 102 3.63 8.43 7.53
CA TYR A 102 3.57 9.09 6.24
C TYR A 102 2.83 8.24 5.21
N PHE A 103 2.07 8.90 4.36
CA PHE A 103 1.46 8.31 3.18
C PHE A 103 2.24 8.72 1.93
N ALA A 104 2.42 7.79 0.99
CA ALA A 104 3.05 8.08 -0.29
C ALA A 104 2.38 7.34 -1.43
N LEU A 105 2.34 7.99 -2.58
CA LEU A 105 1.97 7.40 -3.87
C LEU A 105 3.25 7.19 -4.68
N ARG A 106 3.39 6.01 -5.25
CA ARG A 106 4.51 5.65 -6.10
C ARG A 106 4.02 5.17 -7.45
N LEU A 107 4.57 5.75 -8.50
CA LEU A 107 4.27 5.38 -9.88
C LEU A 107 5.48 4.69 -10.51
N TRP A 108 5.23 3.67 -11.29
CA TRP A 108 6.25 2.97 -12.06
C TRP A 108 5.71 2.65 -13.45
N GLN A 109 6.33 3.20 -14.48
CA GLN A 109 6.01 2.95 -15.89
C GLN A 109 4.52 3.11 -16.24
N ASN A 110 3.84 4.07 -15.61
CA ASN A 110 2.45 4.37 -15.91
C ASN A 110 2.17 5.87 -15.90
N HIS A 111 1.03 6.24 -16.46
CA HIS A 111 0.53 7.61 -16.50
C HIS A 111 -0.81 7.64 -15.78
N VAL A 112 -0.85 8.27 -14.62
CA VAL A 112 -2.01 8.28 -13.72
C VAL A 112 -2.38 9.72 -13.36
N ARG A 113 -3.67 9.96 -13.18
CA ARG A 113 -4.19 11.19 -12.58
C ARG A 113 -4.70 10.89 -11.18
N PHE A 114 -4.49 11.82 -10.27
CA PHE A 114 -5.05 11.79 -8.93
C PHE A 114 -6.02 12.94 -8.76
N ALA A 115 -7.15 12.70 -8.12
CA ALA A 115 -8.17 13.71 -7.81
C ALA A 115 -8.77 13.41 -6.43
N ASP A 116 -9.36 14.43 -5.81
CA ASP A 116 -10.14 14.32 -4.57
C ASP A 116 -9.39 13.67 -3.41
N PHE A 117 -8.09 13.95 -3.29
CA PHE A 117 -7.28 13.42 -2.20
C PHE A 117 -7.73 14.04 -0.86
N GLN A 118 -8.10 13.19 0.08
CA GLN A 118 -8.55 13.58 1.41
C GLN A 118 -7.89 12.72 2.48
N VAL A 119 -7.56 13.35 3.61
CA VAL A 119 -7.16 12.67 4.84
C VAL A 119 -8.05 13.21 5.95
N ALA A 120 -8.74 12.33 6.65
CA ALA A 120 -9.65 12.73 7.71
C ALA A 120 -9.55 11.80 8.92
N ASN A 121 -9.79 12.35 10.11
CA ASN A 121 -10.02 11.53 11.28
C ASN A 121 -11.40 10.87 11.14
N ILE A 122 -11.48 9.57 11.38
CA ILE A 122 -12.71 8.79 11.18
C ILE A 122 -13.84 9.28 12.10
N ASP A 123 -13.51 9.83 13.28
CA ASP A 123 -14.51 10.37 14.22
C ASP A 123 -15.21 11.60 13.65
N ASN A 124 -14.60 12.31 12.71
CA ASN A 124 -15.17 13.46 12.01
C ASN A 124 -16.06 13.07 10.82
N LEU A 125 -16.09 11.79 10.45
CA LEU A 125 -16.89 11.24 9.35
C LEU A 125 -18.20 10.60 9.79
N LYS A 126 -18.43 10.56 11.09
CA LYS A 126 -19.67 9.99 11.70
C LYS A 126 -20.77 11.01 11.84
#